data_e789fffebd91ece5054adda2e59c07b1
#
_entry.id   e789fffebd91ece5054adda2e59c07b1
#
_cell.length_a   1.000
_cell.length_b   1.000
_cell.length_c   1.000
_cell.angle_alpha   90.00
_cell.angle_beta   90.00
_cell.angle_gamma   90.00
#
_symmetry.space_group_name_H-M   'P 1'
#
loop_
_entity.id
_entity.type
_entity.pdbx_description
1 polymer ?
#
loop_
_entity_poly.entity_id
_entity_poly.type
_entity_poly.pdbx_seq_one_letter_code
_entity_poly.pdbx_strand_id
1 'polypeptide(L)'
;MDRRSLLAGLAFVGAAPVILSQTRSALAATPAMPVTSFTDLKTSGQFFSTVIGRAEISLATSQIAVEKATQKNAHEFAGFELGEAITVNMVLKDIGAAGPAMDAPAEEKIEALKSAAKGNAFDKAYIALQLDNHEYLRDLSDAYLHNSAGATDQAELQGRHLAMLMNAVFKEHVAICKRISGELGA
;
A
#
# COMPACT_ATOMS: atom_id res chain seq x y z
N MET A 1 64.69 36.79 10.87
CA MET A 1 64.31 35.37 11.20
C MET A 1 63.25 34.98 10.21
N ASP A 2 63.71 34.34 9.13
CA ASP A 2 62.88 34.10 7.93
C ASP A 2 62.12 32.80 8.03
N ARG A 3 60.84 32.89 7.75
CA ARG A 3 60.00 31.74 7.48
C ARG A 3 59.73 31.67 5.97
N ARG A 4 60.55 30.93 5.25
CA ARG A 4 60.30 30.71 3.83
C ARG A 4 60.36 29.24 3.50
N SER A 5 59.20 28.76 3.01
CA SER A 5 59.01 27.84 1.88
C SER A 5 59.53 26.43 1.99
N LEU A 6 58.59 25.50 2.18
CA LEU A 6 58.67 24.16 1.60
C LEU A 6 57.34 23.84 0.92
N LEU A 7 57.30 24.18 -0.37
CA LEU A 7 56.31 23.65 -1.29
C LEU A 7 56.77 22.29 -1.75
N ALA A 8 56.23 21.21 -1.19
CA ALA A 8 56.40 19.87 -1.75
C ALA A 8 55.11 19.57 -2.56
N GLY A 9 55.34 19.31 -3.86
CA GLY A 9 54.28 19.00 -4.79
C GLY A 9 53.59 17.69 -4.48
N LEU A 10 52.29 17.72 -4.28
CA LEU A 10 51.43 16.55 -4.31
C LEU A 10 51.00 16.31 -5.76
N ALA A 11 51.51 15.23 -6.33
CA ALA A 11 50.99 14.67 -7.58
C ALA A 11 49.57 14.15 -7.34
N PHE A 12 48.59 14.79 -7.95
CA PHE A 12 47.22 14.28 -8.02
C PHE A 12 47.19 13.08 -8.96
N VAL A 13 47.17 11.88 -8.40
CA VAL A 13 46.77 10.69 -9.15
C VAL A 13 45.24 10.77 -9.28
N GLY A 14 44.78 11.06 -10.50
CA GLY A 14 43.34 11.12 -10.83
C GLY A 14 42.72 9.74 -10.66
N ALA A 15 42.00 9.55 -9.56
CA ALA A 15 41.07 8.44 -9.44
C ALA A 15 39.82 8.80 -10.23
N ALA A 16 39.60 8.16 -11.38
CA ALA A 16 38.34 8.23 -12.09
C ALA A 16 37.24 7.69 -11.20
N PRO A 17 36.07 8.39 -11.10
CA PRO A 17 34.94 7.84 -10.36
C PRO A 17 34.48 6.58 -11.10
N VAL A 18 34.59 5.43 -10.46
CA VAL A 18 33.89 4.21 -10.87
C VAL A 18 32.41 4.49 -10.61
N ILE A 19 31.68 4.87 -11.65
CA ILE A 19 30.22 4.90 -11.62
C ILE A 19 29.77 3.46 -11.54
N LEU A 20 29.52 2.96 -10.32
CA LEU A 20 28.75 1.74 -10.13
C LEU A 20 27.34 2.05 -10.67
N SER A 21 27.10 1.63 -11.90
CA SER A 21 25.74 1.52 -12.42
C SER A 21 25.02 0.48 -11.57
N GLN A 22 24.35 0.93 -10.52
CA GLN A 22 23.37 0.09 -9.85
C GLN A 22 22.24 -0.13 -10.86
N THR A 23 22.29 -1.27 -11.53
CA THR A 23 21.13 -1.79 -12.23
C THR A 23 20.05 -1.99 -11.17
N ARG A 24 19.13 -1.02 -11.06
CA ARG A 24 17.87 -1.25 -10.38
C ARG A 24 17.23 -2.42 -11.11
N SER A 25 17.27 -3.60 -10.50
CA SER A 25 16.39 -4.70 -10.88
C SER A 25 14.99 -4.19 -10.64
N ALA A 26 14.37 -3.59 -11.65
CA ALA A 26 12.94 -3.37 -11.66
C ALA A 26 12.35 -4.76 -11.47
N LEU A 27 11.56 -4.96 -10.41
CA LEU A 27 10.65 -6.07 -10.34
C LEU A 27 9.78 -5.95 -11.59
N ALA A 28 10.11 -6.73 -12.61
CA ALA A 28 9.38 -6.70 -13.86
C ALA A 28 7.95 -7.14 -13.55
N ALA A 29 7.04 -6.18 -13.50
CA ALA A 29 5.63 -6.46 -13.36
C ALA A 29 5.16 -7.26 -14.58
N THR A 30 5.07 -8.56 -14.43
CA THR A 30 4.26 -9.37 -15.36
C THR A 30 2.82 -8.93 -15.15
N PRO A 31 2.05 -8.63 -16.22
CA PRO A 31 0.63 -8.32 -16.07
C PRO A 31 -0.03 -9.48 -15.31
N ALA A 32 -0.46 -9.22 -14.08
CA ALA A 32 -1.04 -10.25 -13.27
C ALA A 32 -2.45 -10.54 -13.79
N MET A 33 -2.71 -11.80 -14.10
CA MET A 33 -4.07 -12.29 -14.30
C MET A 33 -4.87 -12.09 -13.01
N PRO A 34 -6.17 -11.75 -13.09
CA PRO A 34 -7.00 -11.65 -11.90
C PRO A 34 -6.88 -12.92 -11.07
N VAL A 35 -6.56 -12.80 -9.78
CA VAL A 35 -6.47 -13.94 -8.88
C VAL A 35 -7.89 -14.40 -8.59
N THR A 36 -8.30 -15.50 -9.19
CA THR A 36 -9.64 -16.08 -8.99
C THR A 36 -9.73 -16.90 -7.70
N SER A 37 -8.60 -17.23 -7.11
CA SER A 37 -8.50 -17.97 -5.84
C SER A 37 -7.18 -17.62 -5.13
N PHE A 38 -7.22 -17.42 -3.82
CA PHE A 38 -6.00 -17.17 -3.02
C PHE A 38 -5.01 -18.35 -3.03
N THR A 39 -5.43 -19.55 -3.40
CA THR A 39 -4.55 -20.73 -3.50
C THR A 39 -3.47 -20.59 -4.58
N ASP A 40 -3.71 -19.76 -5.60
CA ASP A 40 -2.80 -19.54 -6.71
C ASP A 40 -1.88 -18.34 -6.53
N LEU A 41 -2.03 -17.63 -5.42
CA LEU A 41 -1.25 -16.46 -5.06
C LEU A 41 0.11 -16.87 -4.50
N LYS A 42 1.16 -16.88 -5.34
CA LYS A 42 2.49 -17.40 -4.99
C LYS A 42 3.63 -16.41 -5.14
N THR A 43 3.41 -15.32 -5.88
CA THR A 43 4.45 -14.34 -6.16
C THR A 43 4.09 -12.94 -5.65
N SER A 44 5.11 -12.17 -5.30
CA SER A 44 4.95 -10.77 -4.89
C SER A 44 4.29 -9.92 -5.97
N GLY A 45 4.58 -10.17 -7.24
CA GLY A 45 3.93 -9.50 -8.36
C GLY A 45 2.42 -9.73 -8.41
N GLN A 46 1.94 -10.97 -8.21
CA GLN A 46 0.51 -11.30 -8.11
C GLN A 46 -0.14 -10.60 -6.91
N PHE A 47 0.53 -10.64 -5.76
CA PHE A 47 0.06 -10.00 -4.53
C PHE A 47 -0.10 -8.48 -4.73
N PHE A 48 0.95 -7.79 -5.15
CA PHE A 48 0.93 -6.34 -5.32
C PHE A 48 -0.04 -5.86 -6.40
N SER A 49 -0.20 -6.62 -7.48
CA SER A 49 -1.18 -6.31 -8.53
C SER A 49 -2.63 -6.43 -8.04
N THR A 50 -2.88 -7.26 -7.03
CA THR A 50 -4.21 -7.35 -6.40
C THR A 50 -4.39 -6.26 -5.35
N VAL A 51 -3.36 -5.97 -4.54
CA VAL A 51 -3.40 -4.94 -3.50
C VAL A 51 -3.64 -3.55 -4.09
N ILE A 52 -3.01 -3.20 -5.22
CA ILE A 52 -3.11 -1.84 -5.77
C ILE A 52 -4.56 -1.46 -6.12
N GLY A 53 -5.36 -2.37 -6.67
CA GLY A 53 -6.77 -2.10 -6.94
C GLY A 53 -7.58 -1.83 -5.66
N ARG A 54 -7.27 -2.54 -4.57
CA ARG A 54 -7.89 -2.32 -3.26
C ARG A 54 -7.42 -1.03 -2.59
N ALA A 55 -6.14 -0.67 -2.76
CA ALA A 55 -5.59 0.60 -2.28
C ALA A 55 -6.20 1.80 -3.01
N GLU A 56 -6.56 1.67 -4.27
CA GLU A 56 -7.30 2.72 -5.03
C GLU A 56 -8.73 2.91 -4.50
N ILE A 57 -9.41 1.83 -4.08
CA ILE A 57 -10.72 1.94 -3.40
C ILE A 57 -10.58 2.66 -2.06
N SER A 58 -9.61 2.27 -1.22
CA SER A 58 -9.32 2.96 0.04
C SER A 58 -9.04 4.45 -0.19
N LEU A 59 -8.21 4.78 -1.17
CA LEU A 59 -7.89 6.17 -1.52
C LEU A 59 -9.15 6.97 -1.87
N ALA A 60 -9.95 6.47 -2.82
CA ALA A 60 -11.15 7.17 -3.29
C ALA A 60 -12.18 7.37 -2.18
N THR A 61 -12.43 6.34 -1.36
CA THR A 61 -13.43 6.39 -0.28
C THR A 61 -12.96 7.27 0.88
N SER A 62 -11.67 7.25 1.22
CA SER A 62 -11.13 8.07 2.31
C SER A 62 -11.02 9.55 1.93
N GLN A 63 -10.76 9.88 0.66
CA GLN A 63 -10.88 11.26 0.16
C GLN A 63 -12.28 11.85 0.37
N ILE A 64 -13.33 11.02 0.20
CA ILE A 64 -14.71 11.45 0.48
C ILE A 64 -14.96 11.55 1.98
N ALA A 65 -14.42 10.61 2.75
CA ALA A 65 -14.72 10.48 4.18
C ALA A 65 -14.07 11.57 5.03
N VAL A 66 -12.87 12.04 4.71
CA VAL A 66 -12.24 13.17 5.43
C VAL A 66 -13.06 14.46 5.35
N GLU A 67 -13.93 14.59 4.33
CA GLU A 67 -14.80 15.75 4.19
C GLU A 67 -16.19 15.52 4.82
N LYS A 68 -16.66 14.27 4.87
CA LYS A 68 -18.06 13.95 5.17
C LYS A 68 -18.29 13.24 6.49
N ALA A 69 -17.32 12.49 7.01
CA ALA A 69 -17.49 11.76 8.27
C ALA A 69 -17.76 12.71 9.44
N THR A 70 -18.70 12.34 10.27
CA THR A 70 -19.20 13.15 11.41
C THR A 70 -18.90 12.52 12.76
N GLN A 71 -18.84 11.20 12.84
CA GLN A 71 -18.42 10.51 14.05
C GLN A 71 -16.91 10.66 14.20
N LYS A 72 -16.44 11.05 15.40
CA LYS A 72 -15.06 11.43 15.67
C LYS A 72 -14.05 10.37 15.23
N ASN A 73 -14.26 9.12 15.63
CA ASN A 73 -13.30 8.05 15.34
C ASN A 73 -13.35 7.61 13.87
N ALA A 74 -14.51 7.70 13.21
CA ALA A 74 -14.61 7.46 11.77
C ALA A 74 -13.89 8.55 10.96
N HIS A 75 -13.99 9.81 11.38
CA HIS A 75 -13.29 10.92 10.75
C HIS A 75 -11.77 10.83 10.97
N GLU A 76 -11.33 10.49 12.19
CA GLU A 76 -9.90 10.30 12.51
C GLU A 76 -9.31 9.14 11.69
N PHE A 77 -10.01 8.00 11.65
CA PHE A 77 -9.62 6.85 10.82
C PHE A 77 -9.53 7.23 9.34
N ALA A 78 -10.49 8.00 8.82
CA ALA A 78 -10.45 8.46 7.43
C ALA A 78 -9.19 9.28 7.11
N GLY A 79 -8.70 10.08 8.06
CA GLY A 79 -7.48 10.85 7.92
C GLY A 79 -6.23 9.97 7.85
N PHE A 80 -6.11 8.97 8.71
CA PHE A 80 -5.01 8.01 8.70
C PHE A 80 -5.04 7.16 7.44
N GLU A 81 -6.19 6.58 7.14
CA GLU A 81 -6.39 5.74 5.94
C GLU A 81 -6.07 6.49 4.64
N LEU A 82 -6.44 7.77 4.54
CA LEU A 82 -6.10 8.59 3.38
C LEU A 82 -4.57 8.72 3.20
N GLY A 83 -3.85 9.02 4.28
CA GLY A 83 -2.39 9.15 4.24
C GLY A 83 -1.70 7.84 3.87
N GLU A 84 -2.18 6.73 4.41
CA GLU A 84 -1.67 5.39 4.12
C GLU A 84 -1.99 4.95 2.71
N ALA A 85 -3.23 5.13 2.23
CA ALA A 85 -3.63 4.79 0.88
C ALA A 85 -2.83 5.57 -0.18
N ILE A 86 -2.54 6.86 0.05
CA ILE A 86 -1.65 7.65 -0.81
C ILE A 86 -0.25 6.99 -0.85
N THR A 87 0.31 6.66 0.31
CA THR A 87 1.65 6.08 0.43
C THR A 87 1.72 4.71 -0.22
N VAL A 88 0.75 3.84 0.06
CA VAL A 88 0.68 2.48 -0.51
C VAL A 88 0.59 2.53 -2.03
N ASN A 89 -0.31 3.37 -2.58
CA ASN A 89 -0.42 3.53 -4.03
C ASN A 89 0.89 4.04 -4.66
N MET A 90 1.58 4.97 -4.01
CA MET A 90 2.87 5.48 -4.48
C MET A 90 3.93 4.36 -4.49
N VAL A 91 4.10 3.64 -3.39
CA VAL A 91 5.06 2.54 -3.27
C VAL A 91 4.77 1.43 -4.28
N LEU A 92 3.50 1.03 -4.43
CA LEU A 92 3.12 -0.03 -5.36
C LEU A 92 3.40 0.37 -6.81
N LYS A 93 3.14 1.63 -7.20
CA LYS A 93 3.47 2.17 -8.53
C LYS A 93 4.99 2.22 -8.76
N ASP A 94 5.75 2.62 -7.75
CA ASP A 94 7.22 2.66 -7.82
C ASP A 94 7.86 1.28 -8.04
N ILE A 95 7.30 0.22 -7.47
CA ILE A 95 7.76 -1.15 -7.70
C ILE A 95 7.14 -1.79 -8.96
N GLY A 96 6.39 -1.02 -9.75
CA GLY A 96 5.83 -1.45 -11.02
C GLY A 96 4.56 -2.30 -10.90
N ALA A 97 3.87 -2.28 -9.76
CA ALA A 97 2.58 -2.95 -9.63
C ALA A 97 1.54 -2.30 -10.55
N ALA A 98 0.83 -3.11 -11.29
CA ALA A 98 -0.29 -2.70 -12.10
C ALA A 98 -1.47 -3.64 -11.79
N GLY A 99 -2.57 -3.06 -11.35
CA GLY A 99 -3.81 -3.80 -11.08
C GLY A 99 -4.78 -3.73 -12.25
N PRO A 100 -5.84 -4.55 -12.22
CA PRO A 100 -6.98 -4.36 -13.09
C PRO A 100 -7.64 -3.00 -12.78
N ALA A 101 -8.32 -2.45 -13.78
CA ALA A 101 -9.19 -1.31 -13.53
C ALA A 101 -10.21 -1.64 -12.42
N MET A 102 -10.65 -0.62 -11.69
CA MET A 102 -11.70 -0.76 -10.69
C MET A 102 -12.93 -1.40 -11.35
N ASP A 103 -13.52 -2.37 -10.67
CA ASP A 103 -14.71 -3.04 -11.19
C ASP A 103 -15.98 -2.20 -10.97
N ALA A 104 -17.02 -2.44 -11.77
CA ALA A 104 -18.26 -1.69 -11.70
C ALA A 104 -18.91 -1.74 -10.28
N PRO A 105 -18.93 -2.85 -9.54
CA PRO A 105 -19.42 -2.87 -8.18
C PRO A 105 -18.66 -1.95 -7.21
N ALA A 106 -17.35 -1.81 -7.37
CA ALA A 106 -16.56 -0.88 -6.54
C ALA A 106 -16.86 0.57 -6.91
N GLU A 107 -16.96 0.88 -8.21
CA GLU A 107 -17.33 2.21 -8.69
C GLU A 107 -18.72 2.62 -8.19
N GLU A 108 -19.71 1.72 -8.25
CA GLU A 108 -21.06 1.96 -7.72
C GLU A 108 -21.05 2.27 -6.22
N LYS A 109 -20.27 1.55 -5.41
CA LYS A 109 -20.14 1.80 -3.97
C LYS A 109 -19.50 3.16 -3.69
N ILE A 110 -18.49 3.56 -4.44
CA ILE A 110 -17.82 4.87 -4.32
C ILE A 110 -18.79 6.00 -4.68
N GLU A 111 -19.55 5.87 -5.78
CA GLU A 111 -20.54 6.87 -6.19
C GLU A 111 -21.71 6.97 -5.17
N ALA A 112 -22.16 5.85 -4.61
CA ALA A 112 -23.14 5.84 -3.54
C ALA A 112 -22.62 6.59 -2.30
N LEU A 113 -21.36 6.34 -1.89
CA LEU A 113 -20.74 7.03 -0.77
C LEU A 113 -20.59 8.54 -1.05
N LYS A 114 -20.19 8.91 -2.26
CA LYS A 114 -20.05 10.30 -2.69
C LYS A 114 -21.38 11.04 -2.69
N SER A 115 -22.47 10.37 -3.06
CA SER A 115 -23.82 10.94 -3.10
C SER A 115 -24.50 10.98 -1.72
N ALA A 116 -24.06 10.17 -0.75
CA ALA A 116 -24.65 10.10 0.57
C ALA A 116 -24.52 11.43 1.33
N ALA A 117 -25.54 11.82 2.08
CA ALA A 117 -25.50 12.97 2.97
C ALA A 117 -24.60 12.69 4.19
N LYS A 118 -23.96 13.73 4.73
CA LYS A 118 -23.21 13.64 5.99
C LYS A 118 -24.09 13.13 7.14
N GLY A 119 -23.52 12.36 8.04
CA GLY A 119 -24.19 11.85 9.24
C GLY A 119 -23.94 10.36 9.49
N ASN A 120 -24.60 9.81 10.50
CA ASN A 120 -24.39 8.43 10.96
C ASN A 120 -24.54 7.39 9.85
N ALA A 121 -25.48 7.56 8.92
CA ALA A 121 -25.65 6.63 7.80
C ALA A 121 -24.43 6.62 6.85
N PHE A 122 -23.84 7.80 6.59
CA PHE A 122 -22.58 7.90 5.84
C PHE A 122 -21.44 7.21 6.58
N ASP A 123 -21.28 7.52 7.88
CA ASP A 123 -20.21 6.97 8.70
C ASP A 123 -20.25 5.43 8.73
N LYS A 124 -21.46 4.86 8.90
CA LYS A 124 -21.69 3.41 8.83
C LYS A 124 -21.30 2.84 7.47
N ALA A 125 -21.73 3.46 6.38
CA ALA A 125 -21.42 2.99 5.02
C ALA A 125 -19.92 3.03 4.73
N TYR A 126 -19.25 4.11 5.11
CA TYR A 126 -17.79 4.24 4.95
C TYR A 126 -17.03 3.17 5.75
N ILE A 127 -17.34 3.01 7.05
CA ILE A 127 -16.65 2.04 7.91
C ILE A 127 -16.92 0.60 7.47
N ALA A 128 -18.14 0.28 7.03
CA ALA A 128 -18.48 -1.05 6.49
C ALA A 128 -17.67 -1.35 5.22
N LEU A 129 -17.49 -0.36 4.34
CA LEU A 129 -16.72 -0.47 3.12
C LEU A 129 -15.23 -0.69 3.41
N GLN A 130 -14.67 0.05 4.35
CA GLN A 130 -13.30 -0.11 4.79
C GLN A 130 -13.08 -1.45 5.49
N LEU A 131 -14.01 -1.91 6.31
CA LEU A 131 -13.93 -3.21 6.96
C LEU A 131 -13.87 -4.35 5.92
N ASP A 132 -14.79 -4.37 4.95
CA ASP A 132 -14.81 -5.36 3.86
C ASP A 132 -13.49 -5.36 3.08
N ASN A 133 -12.99 -4.16 2.74
CA ASN A 133 -11.75 -4.01 2.01
C ASN A 133 -10.53 -4.54 2.78
N HIS A 134 -10.43 -4.21 4.07
CA HIS A 134 -9.30 -4.64 4.90
C HIS A 134 -9.37 -6.11 5.32
N GLU A 135 -10.56 -6.68 5.48
CA GLU A 135 -10.72 -8.12 5.69
C GLU A 135 -10.22 -8.89 4.46
N TYR A 136 -10.57 -8.44 3.24
CA TYR A 136 -10.05 -9.02 2.02
C TYR A 136 -8.52 -8.88 1.92
N LEU A 137 -7.96 -7.71 2.18
CA LEU A 137 -6.51 -7.45 2.10
C LEU A 137 -5.72 -8.28 3.13
N ARG A 138 -6.27 -8.45 4.34
CA ARG A 138 -5.71 -9.33 5.38
C ARG A 138 -5.63 -10.77 4.90
N ASP A 139 -6.75 -11.30 4.39
CA ASP A 139 -6.85 -12.69 3.96
C ASP A 139 -5.97 -12.96 2.73
N LEU A 140 -5.91 -12.00 1.79
CA LEU A 140 -5.00 -12.01 0.65
C LEU A 140 -3.53 -12.07 1.10
N SER A 141 -3.17 -11.25 2.09
CA SER A 141 -1.79 -11.19 2.61
C SER A 141 -1.42 -12.47 3.35
N ASP A 142 -2.31 -12.99 4.19
CA ASP A 142 -2.10 -14.26 4.91
C ASP A 142 -1.91 -15.42 3.91
N ALA A 143 -2.72 -15.48 2.85
CA ALA A 143 -2.60 -16.50 1.81
C ALA A 143 -1.28 -16.38 1.03
N TYR A 144 -0.91 -15.17 0.59
CA TYR A 144 0.36 -14.96 -0.10
C TYR A 144 1.57 -15.36 0.76
N LEU A 145 1.60 -14.92 2.01
CA LEU A 145 2.68 -15.23 2.94
C LEU A 145 2.78 -16.73 3.22
N HIS A 146 1.65 -17.41 3.30
CA HIS A 146 1.60 -18.87 3.44
C HIS A 146 2.12 -19.58 2.18
N ASN A 147 1.58 -19.24 1.01
CA ASN A 147 1.86 -19.93 -0.25
C ASN A 147 3.30 -19.70 -0.76
N SER A 148 3.94 -18.58 -0.38
CA SER A 148 5.30 -18.23 -0.74
C SER A 148 6.34 -18.51 0.35
N ALA A 149 6.00 -19.27 1.40
CA ALA A 149 6.87 -19.49 2.57
C ALA A 149 8.24 -20.12 2.23
N GLY A 150 8.33 -20.89 1.13
CA GLY A 150 9.57 -21.50 0.65
C GLY A 150 10.40 -20.63 -0.30
N ALA A 151 10.07 -19.36 -0.47
CA ALA A 151 10.80 -18.46 -1.38
C ALA A 151 12.25 -18.27 -0.95
N THR A 152 13.16 -18.34 -1.91
CA THR A 152 14.62 -18.14 -1.72
C THR A 152 15.17 -17.02 -2.60
N ASP A 153 14.43 -16.58 -3.60
CA ASP A 153 14.78 -15.45 -4.44
C ASP A 153 14.77 -14.13 -3.66
N GLN A 154 15.80 -13.31 -3.83
CA GLN A 154 15.97 -12.09 -3.04
C GLN A 154 14.85 -11.06 -3.28
N ALA A 155 14.35 -10.93 -4.52
CA ALA A 155 13.29 -10.01 -4.83
C ALA A 155 11.97 -10.47 -4.21
N GLU A 156 11.70 -11.78 -4.24
CA GLU A 156 10.52 -12.37 -3.60
C GLU A 156 10.58 -12.23 -2.07
N LEU A 157 11.76 -12.40 -1.45
CA LEU A 157 11.94 -12.17 -0.01
C LEU A 157 11.66 -10.71 0.38
N GLN A 158 12.11 -9.74 -0.42
CA GLN A 158 11.78 -8.32 -0.19
C GLN A 158 10.29 -8.06 -0.33
N GLY A 159 9.65 -8.64 -1.35
CA GLY A 159 8.20 -8.58 -1.52
C GLY A 159 7.44 -9.14 -0.32
N ARG A 160 7.89 -10.25 0.21
CA ARG A 160 7.33 -10.86 1.44
C ARG A 160 7.49 -9.96 2.66
N HIS A 161 8.64 -9.30 2.84
CA HIS A 161 8.85 -8.38 3.96
C HIS A 161 7.87 -7.20 3.89
N LEU A 162 7.66 -6.63 2.70
CA LEU A 162 6.65 -5.59 2.51
C LEU A 162 5.24 -6.12 2.80
N ALA A 163 4.90 -7.30 2.30
CA ALA A 163 3.60 -7.92 2.58
C ALA A 163 3.36 -8.21 4.07
N MET A 164 4.40 -8.57 4.83
CA MET A 164 4.30 -8.75 6.29
C MET A 164 3.96 -7.44 7.00
N LEU A 165 4.58 -6.32 6.60
CA LEU A 165 4.25 -4.99 7.15
C LEU A 165 2.82 -4.59 6.80
N MET A 166 2.43 -4.74 5.53
CA MET A 166 1.08 -4.44 5.07
C MET A 166 0.03 -5.29 5.81
N ASN A 167 0.29 -6.59 6.00
CA ASN A 167 -0.62 -7.48 6.72
C ASN A 167 -0.82 -7.05 8.18
N ALA A 168 0.22 -6.57 8.86
CA ALA A 168 0.09 -6.04 10.21
C ALA A 168 -0.87 -4.83 10.25
N VAL A 169 -0.72 -3.90 9.31
CA VAL A 169 -1.60 -2.73 9.17
C VAL A 169 -3.03 -3.15 8.83
N PHE A 170 -3.23 -4.07 7.90
CA PHE A 170 -4.57 -4.55 7.55
C PHE A 170 -5.30 -5.20 8.73
N LYS A 171 -4.59 -5.98 9.56
CA LYS A 171 -5.15 -6.57 10.80
C LYS A 171 -5.53 -5.50 11.81
N GLU A 172 -4.73 -4.46 11.95
CA GLU A 172 -5.03 -3.32 12.82
C GLU A 172 -6.27 -2.57 12.31
N HIS A 173 -6.36 -2.26 11.02
CA HIS A 173 -7.52 -1.57 10.42
C HIS A 173 -8.81 -2.38 10.56
N VAL A 174 -8.77 -3.70 10.38
CA VAL A 174 -9.92 -4.57 10.66
C VAL A 174 -10.39 -4.40 12.11
N ALA A 175 -9.47 -4.39 13.07
CA ALA A 175 -9.84 -4.22 14.48
C ALA A 175 -10.42 -2.82 14.76
N ILE A 176 -9.83 -1.78 14.19
CA ILE A 176 -10.31 -0.39 14.31
C ILE A 176 -11.69 -0.25 13.68
N CYS A 177 -11.91 -0.74 12.46
CA CYS A 177 -13.19 -0.66 11.78
C CYS A 177 -14.29 -1.41 12.55
N LYS A 178 -14.01 -2.59 13.10
CA LYS A 178 -14.96 -3.33 13.95
C LYS A 178 -15.34 -2.56 15.21
N ARG A 179 -14.38 -1.92 15.87
CA ARG A 179 -14.63 -1.07 17.02
C ARG A 179 -15.53 0.12 16.66
N ILE A 180 -15.19 0.85 15.58
CA ILE A 180 -15.97 2.02 15.15
C ILE A 180 -17.38 1.60 14.69
N SER A 181 -17.50 0.46 14.01
CA SER A 181 -18.80 -0.12 13.62
C SER A 181 -19.69 -0.34 14.86
N GLY A 182 -19.13 -0.93 15.93
CA GLY A 182 -19.85 -1.09 17.19
C GLY A 182 -20.25 0.25 17.83
N GLU A 183 -19.39 1.27 17.80
CA GLU A 183 -19.70 2.62 18.30
C GLU A 183 -20.82 3.30 17.50
N LEU A 184 -20.91 3.01 16.21
CA LEU A 184 -21.96 3.50 15.32
C LEU A 184 -23.30 2.75 15.47
N GLY A 185 -23.30 1.61 16.17
CA GLY A 185 -24.46 0.72 16.28
C GLY A 185 -24.78 0.00 14.96
N ALA A 186 -23.75 -0.45 14.26
CA ALA A 186 -23.86 -1.16 12.98
C ALA A 186 -23.47 -2.63 13.16
#